data_b1ac081cace2f9f7b00a039b4b6c4959
#
_entry.id   b1ac081cace2f9f7b00a039b4b6c4959
#
_cell.length_a   1.000
_cell.length_b   1.000
_cell.length_c   1.000
_cell.angle_alpha   90.00
_cell.angle_beta   90.00
_cell.angle_gamma   90.00
#
_symmetry.space_group_name_H-M   'P 1'
#
loop_
_entity.id
_entity.type
_entity.pdbx_description
1 polymer ?
#
loop_
_entity_poly.entity_id
_entity_poly.type
_entity_poly.pdbx_seq_one_letter_code
_entity_poly.pdbx_strand_id
1 'polypeptide(L)'
;MALEPVPATAPLVVVAHDDPATADALCHAVETAAGFRVAVAQPGPAGLAVALATGPAVALVGCAILAELPAGCRVPLLAVGDDDRPADLRAALQAGATGMLAWPDGAADLPDELARAASAGRPQAPGGGALVVAARGVQGGAGTTTVAVHLAAAWARWGSAPVLLVDLAGGLGFRLDLGGAPGWSALVPAAGTAVDGASLAATVAEPWTGLAVLPLAGLADGTPEPTPEPWAVQELLEAARSAYRLVVCDLPAADGPAVHAALAQADALLAVGRCETAGIRGLQAALATWAAAGRDPDAAGGVVTGVRPQAPLAPREVRAVLGDRLWGLIPAAAPELAAAAEDGALLLDRHDLPAVQAMLTLANRVVPFAAVPA
;
A
#
# COMPACT_ATOMS: atom_id res chain seq x y z
N MET A 1 26.88 -22.63 20.40
CA MET A 1 25.70 -22.07 21.08
C MET A 1 24.55 -22.94 20.65
N ALA A 2 23.97 -23.73 21.53
CA ALA A 2 22.85 -24.59 21.18
C ALA A 2 21.62 -23.68 20.98
N LEU A 3 20.97 -23.81 19.81
CA LEU A 3 19.71 -23.14 19.55
C LEU A 3 18.68 -23.66 20.59
N GLU A 4 18.04 -22.76 21.33
CA GLU A 4 16.91 -23.15 22.19
C GLU A 4 15.82 -23.80 21.32
N PRO A 5 15.18 -24.89 21.79
CA PRO A 5 14.13 -25.53 21.02
C PRO A 5 12.95 -24.55 20.79
N VAL A 6 12.56 -24.37 19.53
CA VAL A 6 11.44 -23.52 19.15
C VAL A 6 10.15 -24.08 19.80
N PRO A 7 9.37 -23.29 20.54
CA PRO A 7 8.16 -23.76 21.21
C PRO A 7 7.15 -24.34 20.21
N ALA A 8 6.41 -25.38 20.60
CA ALA A 8 5.36 -25.97 19.76
C ALA A 8 4.25 -24.97 19.36
N THR A 9 4.12 -23.86 20.10
CA THR A 9 3.18 -22.75 19.87
C THR A 9 3.73 -21.68 18.91
N ALA A 10 5.00 -21.78 18.47
CA ALA A 10 5.56 -20.83 17.55
C ALA A 10 4.83 -20.85 16.19
N PRO A 11 4.70 -19.70 15.50
CA PRO A 11 4.03 -19.63 14.22
C PRO A 11 4.70 -20.54 13.18
N LEU A 12 3.87 -21.27 12.42
CA LEU A 12 4.32 -22.19 11.38
C LEU A 12 4.54 -21.42 10.08
N VAL A 13 5.67 -21.65 9.44
CA VAL A 13 5.99 -21.21 8.08
C VAL A 13 5.99 -22.43 7.15
N VAL A 14 5.25 -22.37 6.05
CA VAL A 14 5.31 -23.38 4.99
C VAL A 14 6.24 -22.89 3.90
N VAL A 15 7.18 -23.72 3.49
CA VAL A 15 8.10 -23.47 2.37
C VAL A 15 7.70 -24.35 1.19
N ALA A 16 7.51 -23.75 0.02
CA ALA A 16 7.25 -24.41 -1.25
C ALA A 16 8.09 -23.77 -2.35
N HIS A 17 8.93 -24.55 -3.00
CA HIS A 17 9.77 -24.09 -4.11
C HIS A 17 9.95 -25.21 -5.13
N ASP A 18 10.04 -24.85 -6.42
CA ASP A 18 10.25 -25.81 -7.52
C ASP A 18 11.68 -26.38 -7.53
N ASP A 19 12.66 -25.62 -7.03
CA ASP A 19 14.02 -26.11 -6.83
C ASP A 19 14.20 -26.64 -5.40
N PRO A 20 14.48 -27.95 -5.21
CA PRO A 20 14.66 -28.53 -3.88
C PRO A 20 15.82 -27.94 -3.08
N ALA A 21 16.91 -27.55 -3.75
CA ALA A 21 18.07 -26.96 -3.06
C ALA A 21 17.74 -25.59 -2.47
N THR A 22 16.97 -24.80 -3.18
CA THR A 22 16.44 -23.51 -2.69
C THR A 22 15.44 -23.74 -1.57
N ALA A 23 14.55 -24.73 -1.67
CA ALA A 23 13.62 -25.08 -0.59
C ALA A 23 14.35 -25.45 0.70
N ASP A 24 15.39 -26.29 0.62
CA ASP A 24 16.21 -26.69 1.78
C ASP A 24 16.94 -25.49 2.39
N ALA A 25 17.50 -24.61 1.55
CA ALA A 25 18.18 -23.40 2.01
C ALA A 25 17.22 -22.42 2.71
N LEU A 26 16.01 -22.23 2.18
CA LEU A 26 14.96 -21.43 2.80
C LEU A 26 14.51 -22.02 4.15
N CYS A 27 14.32 -23.34 4.22
CA CYS A 27 13.99 -24.01 5.48
C CYS A 27 15.06 -23.77 6.55
N HIS A 28 16.33 -23.94 6.19
CA HIS A 28 17.43 -23.67 7.10
C HIS A 28 17.47 -22.22 7.55
N ALA A 29 17.21 -21.27 6.64
CA ALA A 29 17.13 -19.86 6.97
C ALA A 29 15.97 -19.54 7.93
N VAL A 30 14.78 -20.13 7.73
CA VAL A 30 13.63 -19.99 8.62
C VAL A 30 13.93 -20.62 10.00
N GLU A 31 14.56 -21.77 10.06
CA GLU A 31 14.95 -22.43 11.33
C GLU A 31 15.97 -21.60 12.12
N THR A 32 16.84 -20.88 11.43
CA THR A 32 17.82 -19.98 12.06
C THR A 32 17.21 -18.63 12.43
N ALA A 33 16.11 -18.25 11.80
CA ALA A 33 15.31 -17.10 12.20
C ALA A 33 14.54 -17.42 13.48
N ALA A 34 14.91 -16.79 14.59
CA ALA A 34 14.30 -17.05 15.88
C ALA A 34 12.78 -16.88 15.87
N GLY A 35 12.05 -17.85 16.39
CA GLY A 35 10.63 -17.72 16.67
C GLY A 35 9.65 -18.34 15.67
N PHE A 36 10.12 -19.04 14.63
CA PHE A 36 9.28 -19.74 13.65
C PHE A 36 9.54 -21.24 13.61
N ARG A 37 8.48 -22.00 13.31
CA ARG A 37 8.58 -23.41 12.90
C ARG A 37 8.47 -23.50 11.39
N VAL A 38 9.11 -24.47 10.77
CA VAL A 38 9.07 -24.66 9.33
C VAL A 38 8.45 -26.01 8.96
N ALA A 39 7.73 -26.05 7.85
CA ALA A 39 7.31 -27.28 7.17
C ALA A 39 7.47 -27.09 5.66
N VAL A 40 7.90 -28.16 4.99
CA VAL A 40 8.07 -28.18 3.52
C VAL A 40 6.81 -28.74 2.88
N ALA A 41 6.28 -28.06 1.89
CA ALA A 41 5.20 -28.60 1.06
C ALA A 41 5.74 -29.69 0.13
N GLN A 42 4.98 -30.78 -0.01
CA GLN A 42 5.28 -31.76 -1.05
C GLN A 42 5.14 -31.13 -2.44
N PRO A 43 5.94 -31.56 -3.43
CA PRO A 43 5.86 -31.00 -4.78
C PRO A 43 4.47 -31.12 -5.41
N GLY A 44 4.08 -30.08 -6.16
CA GLY A 44 2.84 -30.01 -6.92
C GLY A 44 1.64 -29.41 -6.17
N PRO A 45 0.55 -29.09 -6.91
CA PRO A 45 -0.60 -28.34 -6.38
C PRO A 45 -1.28 -29.03 -5.20
N ALA A 46 -1.38 -30.36 -5.23
CA ALA A 46 -2.00 -31.13 -4.14
C ALA A 46 -1.18 -31.07 -2.85
N GLY A 47 0.16 -31.18 -2.95
CA GLY A 47 1.05 -31.07 -1.80
C GLY A 47 1.03 -29.67 -1.19
N LEU A 48 1.03 -28.64 -2.03
CA LEU A 48 0.92 -27.26 -1.61
C LEU A 48 -0.43 -26.99 -0.92
N ALA A 49 -1.54 -27.48 -1.48
CA ALA A 49 -2.86 -27.33 -0.87
C ALA A 49 -2.95 -28.00 0.51
N VAL A 50 -2.39 -29.20 0.67
CA VAL A 50 -2.35 -29.91 1.97
C VAL A 50 -1.51 -29.15 2.98
N ALA A 51 -0.35 -28.63 2.58
CA ALA A 51 0.51 -27.86 3.47
C ALA A 51 -0.16 -26.55 3.92
N LEU A 52 -0.83 -25.84 3.02
CA LEU A 52 -1.58 -24.60 3.35
C LEU A 52 -2.80 -24.85 4.24
N ALA A 53 -3.45 -26.04 4.11
CA ALA A 53 -4.57 -26.42 4.97
C ALA A 53 -4.16 -26.64 6.45
N THR A 54 -2.87 -26.74 6.77
CA THR A 54 -2.39 -26.78 8.16
C THR A 54 -2.52 -25.45 8.90
N GLY A 55 -2.91 -24.38 8.21
CA GLY A 55 -3.08 -23.03 8.77
C GLY A 55 -1.76 -22.38 9.16
N PRO A 56 -0.75 -22.32 8.27
CA PRO A 56 0.50 -21.66 8.58
C PRO A 56 0.29 -20.15 8.76
N ALA A 57 1.16 -19.53 9.55
CA ALA A 57 1.17 -18.08 9.72
C ALA A 57 1.67 -17.35 8.46
N VAL A 58 2.58 -17.98 7.71
CA VAL A 58 3.14 -17.47 6.43
C VAL A 58 3.45 -18.66 5.53
N ALA A 59 3.29 -18.48 4.22
CA ALA A 59 3.80 -19.39 3.21
C ALA A 59 4.88 -18.69 2.37
N LEU A 60 6.09 -19.25 2.34
CA LEU A 60 7.16 -18.90 1.41
C LEU A 60 6.99 -19.71 0.13
N VAL A 61 6.67 -19.07 -0.98
CA VAL A 61 6.33 -19.75 -2.23
C VAL A 61 7.18 -19.22 -3.38
N GLY A 62 7.88 -20.11 -4.08
CA GLY A 62 8.66 -19.76 -5.27
C GLY A 62 7.80 -19.17 -6.37
N CYS A 63 8.25 -18.09 -7.03
CA CYS A 63 7.50 -17.39 -8.06
C CYS A 63 7.07 -18.29 -9.22
N ALA A 64 7.84 -19.34 -9.54
CA ALA A 64 7.55 -20.30 -10.58
C ALA A 64 6.28 -21.14 -10.32
N ILE A 65 5.94 -21.38 -9.04
CA ILE A 65 4.83 -22.23 -8.64
C ILE A 65 3.64 -21.48 -8.01
N LEU A 66 3.67 -20.15 -8.01
CA LEU A 66 2.56 -19.35 -7.48
C LEU A 66 1.22 -19.60 -8.20
N ALA A 67 1.27 -19.97 -9.48
CA ALA A 67 0.09 -20.35 -10.25
C ALA A 67 -0.57 -21.66 -9.76
N GLU A 68 0.13 -22.47 -8.97
CA GLU A 68 -0.37 -23.72 -8.40
C GLU A 68 -1.14 -23.53 -7.08
N LEU A 69 -1.19 -22.29 -6.56
CA LEU A 69 -1.93 -21.98 -5.35
C LEU A 69 -3.42 -22.31 -5.49
N PRO A 70 -4.03 -22.91 -4.46
CA PRO A 70 -5.48 -23.15 -4.49
C PRO A 70 -6.25 -21.84 -4.55
N ALA A 71 -7.33 -21.82 -5.32
CA ALA A 71 -8.21 -20.67 -5.41
C ALA A 71 -8.72 -20.26 -4.02
N GLY A 72 -8.63 -18.96 -3.71
CA GLY A 72 -9.05 -18.42 -2.40
C GLY A 72 -8.09 -18.72 -1.25
N CYS A 73 -6.80 -18.99 -1.52
CA CYS A 73 -5.78 -19.08 -0.49
C CYS A 73 -5.77 -17.81 0.36
N ARG A 74 -5.93 -17.96 1.68
CA ARG A 74 -5.97 -16.85 2.65
C ARG A 74 -4.73 -16.78 3.54
N VAL A 75 -3.78 -17.68 3.32
CA VAL A 75 -2.52 -17.67 4.05
C VAL A 75 -1.66 -16.51 3.55
N PRO A 76 -1.07 -15.70 4.45
CA PRO A 76 -0.11 -14.67 4.04
C PRO A 76 1.03 -15.29 3.22
N LEU A 77 1.22 -14.78 2.00
CA LEU A 77 2.19 -15.30 1.05
C LEU A 77 3.40 -14.37 0.98
N LEU A 78 4.59 -14.92 1.14
CA LEU A 78 5.83 -14.26 0.78
C LEU A 78 6.40 -14.96 -0.47
N ALA A 79 6.37 -14.25 -1.59
CA ALA A 79 6.88 -14.78 -2.84
C ALA A 79 8.42 -14.82 -2.80
N VAL A 80 9.02 -15.89 -3.32
CA VAL A 80 10.48 -16.05 -3.40
C VAL A 80 10.89 -16.04 -4.86
N GLY A 81 11.78 -15.13 -5.24
CA GLY A 81 12.22 -14.98 -6.63
C GLY A 81 13.25 -13.88 -6.78
N ASP A 82 13.34 -13.33 -7.97
CA ASP A 82 14.25 -12.26 -8.35
C ASP A 82 13.45 -10.95 -8.50
N ASP A 83 13.69 -9.98 -7.62
CA ASP A 83 12.98 -8.70 -7.62
C ASP A 83 13.34 -7.79 -8.81
N ASP A 84 14.45 -8.07 -9.49
CA ASP A 84 14.83 -7.43 -10.76
C ASP A 84 14.14 -8.09 -11.97
N ARG A 85 13.43 -9.23 -11.77
CA ARG A 85 12.74 -9.93 -12.83
C ARG A 85 11.26 -9.56 -12.89
N PRO A 86 10.79 -8.84 -13.94
CA PRO A 86 9.39 -8.39 -14.06
C PRO A 86 8.37 -9.53 -14.08
N ALA A 87 8.76 -10.74 -14.47
CA ALA A 87 7.89 -11.91 -14.48
C ALA A 87 7.59 -12.39 -13.07
N ASP A 88 8.60 -12.42 -12.20
CA ASP A 88 8.46 -12.87 -10.81
C ASP A 88 7.62 -11.87 -10.01
N LEU A 89 7.86 -10.57 -10.19
CA LEU A 89 7.05 -9.54 -9.57
C LEU A 89 5.57 -9.63 -10.01
N ARG A 90 5.31 -9.88 -11.29
CA ARG A 90 3.93 -10.09 -11.79
C ARG A 90 3.28 -11.32 -11.17
N ALA A 91 4.00 -12.44 -11.09
CA ALA A 91 3.49 -13.66 -10.48
C ALA A 91 3.15 -13.45 -9.00
N ALA A 92 4.02 -12.77 -8.26
CA ALA A 92 3.79 -12.41 -6.86
C ALA A 92 2.53 -11.56 -6.67
N LEU A 93 2.37 -10.51 -7.49
CA LEU A 93 1.20 -9.63 -7.45
C LEU A 93 -0.10 -10.36 -7.82
N GLN A 94 -0.07 -11.20 -8.87
CA GLN A 94 -1.25 -11.97 -9.28
C GLN A 94 -1.67 -13.00 -8.24
N ALA A 95 -0.71 -13.56 -7.51
CA ALA A 95 -0.97 -14.49 -6.41
C ALA A 95 -1.42 -13.80 -5.11
N GLY A 96 -1.39 -12.46 -5.04
CA GLY A 96 -1.71 -11.70 -3.84
C GLY A 96 -0.65 -11.86 -2.75
N ALA A 97 0.62 -11.98 -3.12
CA ALA A 97 1.70 -12.08 -2.16
C ALA A 97 1.81 -10.82 -1.29
N THR A 98 2.01 -11.01 0.01
CA THR A 98 2.15 -9.92 0.99
C THR A 98 3.51 -9.22 0.90
N GLY A 99 4.48 -9.86 0.25
CA GLY A 99 5.82 -9.35 0.00
C GLY A 99 6.57 -10.26 -0.96
N MET A 100 7.77 -9.82 -1.34
CA MET A 100 8.67 -10.59 -2.18
C MET A 100 10.06 -10.61 -1.56
N LEU A 101 10.63 -11.79 -1.45
CA LEU A 101 11.99 -12.02 -0.98
C LEU A 101 12.88 -12.30 -2.19
N ALA A 102 13.84 -11.42 -2.44
CA ALA A 102 14.90 -11.67 -3.41
C ALA A 102 15.84 -12.75 -2.84
N TRP A 103 15.90 -13.91 -3.48
CA TRP A 103 16.70 -15.00 -2.97
C TRP A 103 17.81 -15.38 -3.97
N PRO A 104 19.06 -15.57 -3.48
CA PRO A 104 19.55 -15.58 -2.09
C PRO A 104 19.96 -14.20 -1.54
N ASP A 105 19.96 -13.14 -2.33
CA ASP A 105 20.54 -11.83 -1.98
C ASP A 105 19.82 -11.15 -0.80
N GLY A 106 18.51 -11.35 -0.67
CA GLY A 106 17.69 -10.84 0.44
C GLY A 106 17.59 -11.78 1.66
N ALA A 107 18.45 -12.79 1.78
CA ALA A 107 18.39 -13.75 2.89
C ALA A 107 18.50 -13.09 4.28
N ALA A 108 19.20 -11.97 4.37
CA ALA A 108 19.34 -11.20 5.61
C ALA A 108 18.01 -10.55 6.06
N ASP A 109 17.12 -10.27 5.13
CA ASP A 109 15.84 -9.60 5.40
C ASP A 109 14.72 -10.61 5.74
N LEU A 110 14.97 -11.92 5.58
CA LEU A 110 13.98 -12.97 5.81
C LEU A 110 13.30 -12.90 7.19
N PRO A 111 14.01 -12.70 8.33
CA PRO A 111 13.35 -12.63 9.63
C PRO A 111 12.32 -11.49 9.71
N ASP A 112 12.67 -10.33 9.20
CA ASP A 112 11.82 -9.15 9.22
C ASP A 112 10.64 -9.28 8.24
N GLU A 113 10.87 -9.86 7.06
CA GLU A 113 9.82 -10.17 6.09
C GLU A 113 8.83 -11.21 6.63
N LEU A 114 9.30 -12.24 7.32
CA LEU A 114 8.44 -13.24 7.97
C LEU A 114 7.62 -12.62 9.09
N ALA A 115 8.23 -11.80 9.95
CA ALA A 115 7.52 -11.12 11.04
C ALA A 115 6.45 -10.16 10.48
N ARG A 116 6.77 -9.44 9.40
CA ARG A 116 5.84 -8.56 8.70
C ARG A 116 4.69 -9.35 8.06
N ALA A 117 4.99 -10.42 7.32
CA ALA A 117 3.98 -11.25 6.70
C ALA A 117 3.08 -11.97 7.74
N ALA A 118 3.65 -12.47 8.82
CA ALA A 118 2.89 -13.09 9.91
C ALA A 118 1.97 -12.10 10.63
N SER A 119 2.38 -10.84 10.74
CA SER A 119 1.53 -9.77 11.30
C SER A 119 0.49 -9.26 10.31
N ALA A 120 0.75 -9.32 9.01
CA ALA A 120 -0.21 -8.96 7.96
C ALA A 120 -1.44 -9.89 7.92
N GLY A 121 -1.33 -11.12 8.45
CA GLY A 121 -2.47 -12.04 8.65
C GLY A 121 -3.37 -11.68 9.84
N ARG A 122 -3.04 -10.64 10.61
CA ARG A 122 -3.91 -10.08 11.64
C ARG A 122 -4.44 -8.74 11.15
N PRO A 123 -5.73 -8.64 10.78
CA PRO A 123 -6.32 -7.34 10.54
C PRO A 123 -6.33 -6.58 11.87
N GLN A 124 -5.39 -5.69 12.07
CA GLN A 124 -5.44 -4.69 13.12
C GLN A 124 -5.91 -3.36 12.54
N ALA A 125 -7.22 -3.31 12.22
CA ALA A 125 -7.92 -2.07 12.47
C ALA A 125 -8.34 -2.14 13.95
N PRO A 126 -8.02 -1.17 14.79
CA PRO A 126 -8.63 -1.10 16.11
C PRO A 126 -10.16 -1.02 15.91
N GLY A 127 -10.88 -2.10 16.23
CA GLY A 127 -12.34 -2.14 16.19
C GLY A 127 -13.02 -2.59 14.90
N GLY A 128 -12.35 -3.20 13.92
CA GLY A 128 -13.00 -3.78 12.72
C GLY A 128 -13.39 -2.77 11.63
N GLY A 129 -12.88 -1.53 11.67
CA GLY A 129 -13.12 -0.49 10.68
C GLY A 129 -12.08 -0.45 9.55
N ALA A 130 -12.29 0.42 8.53
CA ALA A 130 -11.35 0.65 7.44
C ALA A 130 -9.98 1.13 7.93
N LEU A 131 -8.92 0.69 7.23
CA LEU A 131 -7.60 1.30 7.38
C LEU A 131 -7.58 2.67 6.68
N VAL A 132 -7.11 3.70 7.36
CA VAL A 132 -6.96 5.05 6.83
C VAL A 132 -5.49 5.32 6.54
N VAL A 133 -5.16 5.53 5.27
CA VAL A 133 -3.80 5.85 4.79
C VAL A 133 -3.74 7.30 4.34
N ALA A 134 -2.91 8.11 4.99
CA ALA A 134 -2.64 9.48 4.58
C ALA A 134 -1.47 9.51 3.58
N ALA A 135 -1.72 9.86 2.32
CA ALA A 135 -0.70 10.16 1.34
C ALA A 135 -0.42 11.67 1.35
N ARG A 136 0.79 12.08 1.76
CA ARG A 136 1.14 13.50 1.90
C ARG A 136 2.41 13.86 1.15
N GLY A 137 2.32 14.87 0.30
CA GLY A 137 3.49 15.48 -0.33
C GLY A 137 4.31 16.28 0.66
N VAL A 138 5.64 16.14 0.61
CA VAL A 138 6.53 17.00 1.41
C VAL A 138 6.90 18.29 0.67
N GLN A 139 6.50 18.41 -0.59
CA GLN A 139 6.68 19.58 -1.45
C GLN A 139 5.66 19.56 -2.60
N GLY A 140 5.41 20.72 -3.20
CA GLY A 140 4.60 20.82 -4.40
C GLY A 140 5.18 20.02 -5.57
N GLY A 141 4.32 19.36 -6.34
CA GLY A 141 4.75 18.55 -7.49
C GLY A 141 5.50 17.25 -7.14
N ALA A 142 5.40 16.78 -5.89
CA ALA A 142 6.00 15.50 -5.49
C ALA A 142 5.34 14.28 -6.14
N GLY A 143 4.18 14.45 -6.79
CA GLY A 143 3.43 13.34 -7.41
C GLY A 143 2.53 12.60 -6.42
N THR A 144 2.19 13.20 -5.29
CA THR A 144 1.36 12.61 -4.23
C THR A 144 0.03 12.12 -4.76
N THR A 145 -0.72 12.96 -5.45
CA THR A 145 -2.00 12.61 -6.07
C THR A 145 -1.87 11.43 -7.04
N THR A 146 -0.82 11.42 -7.86
CA THR A 146 -0.56 10.30 -8.78
C THR A 146 -0.33 9.00 -8.01
N VAL A 147 0.47 9.04 -6.96
CA VAL A 147 0.73 7.87 -6.10
C VAL A 147 -0.58 7.45 -5.41
N ALA A 148 -1.30 8.36 -4.77
CA ALA A 148 -2.53 8.07 -4.05
C ALA A 148 -3.59 7.41 -4.93
N VAL A 149 -3.82 7.96 -6.14
CA VAL A 149 -4.80 7.42 -7.10
C VAL A 149 -4.41 6.01 -7.55
N HIS A 150 -3.15 5.81 -7.98
CA HIS A 150 -2.70 4.49 -8.46
C HIS A 150 -2.71 3.44 -7.35
N LEU A 151 -2.37 3.82 -6.11
CA LEU A 151 -2.47 2.92 -4.97
C LEU A 151 -3.92 2.55 -4.67
N ALA A 152 -4.81 3.54 -4.56
CA ALA A 152 -6.23 3.30 -4.28
C ALA A 152 -6.88 2.42 -5.36
N ALA A 153 -6.59 2.70 -6.63
CA ALA A 153 -7.10 1.90 -7.75
C ALA A 153 -6.50 0.48 -7.79
N ALA A 154 -5.21 0.31 -7.45
CA ALA A 154 -4.60 -1.00 -7.32
C ALA A 154 -5.28 -1.84 -6.24
N TRP A 155 -5.55 -1.27 -5.09
CA TRP A 155 -6.26 -1.96 -4.00
C TRP A 155 -7.71 -2.27 -4.36
N ALA A 156 -8.44 -1.37 -5.01
CA ALA A 156 -9.80 -1.64 -5.48
C ALA A 156 -9.84 -2.81 -6.47
N ARG A 157 -8.85 -2.87 -7.37
CA ARG A 157 -8.80 -3.88 -8.44
C ARG A 157 -8.36 -5.26 -7.95
N TRP A 158 -7.35 -5.33 -7.08
CA TRP A 158 -6.75 -6.60 -6.66
C TRP A 158 -6.99 -6.96 -5.19
N GLY A 159 -7.37 -5.98 -4.36
CA GLY A 159 -7.71 -6.20 -2.96
C GLY A 159 -9.12 -6.76 -2.73
N SER A 160 -9.97 -6.80 -3.75
CA SER A 160 -11.36 -7.29 -3.70
C SER A 160 -12.21 -6.64 -2.59
N ALA A 161 -11.96 -5.39 -2.27
CA ALA A 161 -12.62 -4.67 -1.20
C ALA A 161 -12.97 -3.23 -1.61
N PRO A 162 -14.05 -2.64 -1.07
CA PRO A 162 -14.40 -1.27 -1.37
C PRO A 162 -13.35 -0.31 -0.80
N VAL A 163 -12.83 0.55 -1.67
CA VAL A 163 -11.83 1.58 -1.36
C VAL A 163 -12.43 2.95 -1.54
N LEU A 164 -12.16 3.85 -0.62
CA LEU A 164 -12.48 5.28 -0.74
C LEU A 164 -11.20 6.09 -0.93
N LEU A 165 -11.16 6.90 -1.99
CA LEU A 165 -10.13 7.93 -2.19
C LEU A 165 -10.73 9.30 -1.87
N VAL A 166 -10.14 9.99 -0.91
CA VAL A 166 -10.59 11.30 -0.44
C VAL A 166 -9.61 12.38 -0.93
N ASP A 167 -10.11 13.33 -1.69
CA ASP A 167 -9.33 14.48 -2.17
C ASP A 167 -9.37 15.63 -1.16
N LEU A 168 -8.23 15.95 -0.61
CA LEU A 168 -8.00 17.16 0.20
C LEU A 168 -6.94 18.09 -0.44
N ALA A 169 -6.34 17.64 -1.55
CA ALA A 169 -5.31 18.37 -2.28
C ALA A 169 -5.89 19.20 -3.43
N GLY A 170 -7.06 18.83 -3.92
CA GLY A 170 -7.66 19.35 -5.13
C GLY A 170 -7.06 18.75 -6.40
N GLY A 171 -7.88 18.59 -7.42
CA GLY A 171 -7.44 18.17 -8.74
C GLY A 171 -7.77 16.72 -9.11
N LEU A 172 -8.31 15.89 -8.24
CA LEU A 172 -8.78 14.54 -8.60
C LEU A 172 -9.94 14.60 -9.60
N GLY A 173 -10.83 15.57 -9.46
CA GLY A 173 -11.94 15.77 -10.39
C GLY A 173 -11.48 15.91 -11.84
N PHE A 174 -10.42 16.67 -12.09
CA PHE A 174 -9.82 16.83 -13.43
C PHE A 174 -9.04 15.58 -13.88
N ARG A 175 -8.26 14.97 -12.98
CA ARG A 175 -7.42 13.80 -13.32
C ARG A 175 -8.20 12.57 -13.69
N LEU A 176 -9.39 12.43 -13.14
CA LEU A 176 -10.23 11.24 -13.29
C LEU A 176 -11.48 11.52 -14.13
N ASP A 177 -11.54 12.70 -14.76
CA ASP A 177 -12.68 13.17 -15.56
C ASP A 177 -14.04 13.00 -14.83
N LEU A 178 -14.07 13.38 -13.55
CA LEU A 178 -15.27 13.29 -12.70
C LEU A 178 -16.18 14.50 -12.88
N GLY A 179 -16.33 15.00 -14.11
CA GLY A 179 -17.10 16.19 -14.39
C GLY A 179 -18.53 16.11 -13.86
N GLY A 180 -18.89 17.07 -12.96
CA GLY A 180 -20.21 17.13 -12.34
C GLY A 180 -20.43 16.14 -11.19
N ALA A 181 -19.41 15.41 -10.75
CA ALA A 181 -19.52 14.60 -9.54
C ALA A 181 -19.77 15.51 -8.31
N PRO A 182 -20.65 15.14 -7.39
CA PRO A 182 -20.80 15.85 -6.14
C PRO A 182 -19.46 15.82 -5.39
N GLY A 183 -19.11 16.94 -4.74
CA GLY A 183 -17.89 17.03 -3.93
C GLY A 183 -18.21 17.15 -2.45
N TRP A 184 -17.25 17.65 -1.70
CA TRP A 184 -17.38 17.88 -0.27
C TRP A 184 -18.58 18.76 0.12
N SER A 185 -18.92 19.77 -0.69
CA SER A 185 -20.05 20.65 -0.45
C SER A 185 -21.41 19.93 -0.46
N ALA A 186 -21.52 18.84 -1.20
CA ALA A 186 -22.72 18.01 -1.21
C ALA A 186 -22.77 17.03 -0.03
N LEU A 187 -21.61 16.67 0.52
CA LEU A 187 -21.50 15.79 1.68
C LEU A 187 -21.80 16.51 2.99
N VAL A 188 -21.35 17.78 3.11
CA VAL A 188 -21.53 18.57 4.33
C VAL A 188 -22.91 19.22 4.31
N PRO A 189 -23.91 18.66 5.01
CA PRO A 189 -25.24 19.25 5.05
C PRO A 189 -25.18 20.60 5.78
N ALA A 190 -26.12 21.48 5.45
CA ALA A 190 -26.32 22.68 6.19
C ALA A 190 -26.47 22.35 7.69
N ALA A 191 -25.66 22.98 8.50
CA ALA A 191 -25.50 22.88 9.95
C ALA A 191 -26.41 21.87 10.68
N GLY A 192 -25.83 20.79 11.20
CA GLY A 192 -26.46 19.97 12.23
C GLY A 192 -26.79 18.51 11.87
N THR A 193 -26.46 18.04 10.69
CA THR A 193 -26.58 16.61 10.32
C THR A 193 -25.21 15.96 10.26
N ALA A 194 -25.04 14.83 10.96
CA ALA A 194 -23.82 14.05 10.91
C ALA A 194 -23.62 13.42 9.53
N VAL A 195 -22.38 13.29 9.08
CA VAL A 195 -22.02 12.51 7.90
C VAL A 195 -22.24 11.04 8.21
N ASP A 196 -23.11 10.37 7.48
CA ASP A 196 -23.34 8.93 7.61
C ASP A 196 -22.93 8.18 6.33
N GLY A 197 -22.92 6.84 6.41
CA GLY A 197 -22.53 6.00 5.27
C GLY A 197 -23.46 6.16 4.06
N ALA A 198 -24.73 6.50 4.25
CA ALA A 198 -25.69 6.68 3.15
C ALA A 198 -25.46 8.01 2.43
N SER A 199 -25.24 9.10 3.15
CA SER A 199 -24.89 10.40 2.58
C SER A 199 -23.53 10.34 1.86
N LEU A 200 -22.55 9.64 2.43
CA LEU A 200 -21.27 9.40 1.80
C LEU A 200 -21.43 8.61 0.48
N ALA A 201 -22.18 7.51 0.49
CA ALA A 201 -22.42 6.69 -0.71
C ALA A 201 -23.14 7.46 -1.82
N ALA A 202 -24.03 8.41 -1.47
CA ALA A 202 -24.72 9.26 -2.43
C ALA A 202 -23.85 10.38 -3.02
N THR A 203 -22.70 10.67 -2.42
CA THR A 203 -21.85 11.83 -2.77
C THR A 203 -20.59 11.44 -3.56
N VAL A 204 -20.13 10.19 -3.43
CA VAL A 204 -18.92 9.71 -4.10
C VAL A 204 -19.18 9.39 -5.58
N ALA A 205 -18.16 9.61 -6.41
CA ALA A 205 -18.09 9.04 -7.76
C ALA A 205 -17.45 7.67 -7.72
N GLU A 206 -17.85 6.76 -8.60
CA GLU A 206 -17.23 5.44 -8.74
C GLU A 206 -16.65 5.29 -10.17
N PRO A 207 -15.47 5.87 -10.45
CA PRO A 207 -14.86 5.81 -11.78
C PRO A 207 -14.50 4.39 -12.21
N TRP A 208 -14.22 3.50 -11.26
CA TRP A 208 -13.96 2.08 -11.47
C TRP A 208 -14.60 1.25 -10.38
N THR A 209 -15.00 0.04 -10.72
CA THR A 209 -15.62 -0.90 -9.77
C THR A 209 -14.77 -1.06 -8.51
N GLY A 210 -15.36 -0.79 -7.36
CA GLY A 210 -14.73 -0.91 -6.05
C GLY A 210 -13.88 0.29 -5.62
N LEU A 211 -13.72 1.33 -6.48
CA LEU A 211 -13.07 2.59 -6.12
C LEU A 211 -14.08 3.72 -6.07
N ALA A 212 -14.46 4.12 -4.89
CA ALA A 212 -15.20 5.36 -4.64
C ALA A 212 -14.24 6.53 -4.49
N VAL A 213 -14.59 7.68 -5.06
CA VAL A 213 -13.80 8.91 -4.99
C VAL A 213 -14.68 10.05 -4.48
N LEU A 214 -14.22 10.73 -3.43
CA LEU A 214 -14.79 11.98 -2.98
C LEU A 214 -13.87 13.13 -3.45
N PRO A 215 -14.19 13.80 -4.57
CA PRO A 215 -13.33 14.85 -5.08
C PRO A 215 -13.51 16.15 -4.29
N LEU A 216 -12.46 16.93 -4.17
CA LEU A 216 -12.55 18.35 -3.86
C LEU A 216 -12.82 19.07 -5.18
N ALA A 217 -14.10 19.23 -5.50
CA ALA A 217 -14.56 19.74 -6.79
C ALA A 217 -14.57 21.28 -6.82
N GLY A 218 -14.66 21.86 -8.04
CA GLY A 218 -15.05 23.26 -8.20
C GLY A 218 -16.56 23.42 -8.05
N LEU A 219 -16.99 24.55 -7.56
CA LEU A 219 -18.41 24.90 -7.54
C LEU A 219 -18.95 25.15 -8.96
N ALA A 220 -20.27 25.09 -9.13
CA ALA A 220 -20.92 25.24 -10.43
C ALA A 220 -20.63 26.60 -11.12
N ASP A 221 -20.21 27.60 -10.37
CA ASP A 221 -19.81 28.93 -10.86
C ASP A 221 -18.31 28.99 -11.26
N GLY A 222 -17.59 27.87 -11.20
CA GLY A 222 -16.16 27.77 -11.50
C GLY A 222 -15.23 28.19 -10.36
N THR A 223 -15.76 28.53 -9.18
CA THR A 223 -14.93 28.80 -8.01
C THR A 223 -14.39 27.47 -7.43
N PRO A 224 -13.15 27.44 -6.90
CA PRO A 224 -12.66 26.29 -6.18
C PRO A 224 -13.55 26.01 -4.96
N GLU A 225 -13.85 24.75 -4.71
CA GLU A 225 -14.52 24.33 -3.48
C GLU A 225 -13.63 24.70 -2.27
N PRO A 226 -14.20 25.27 -1.20
CA PRO A 226 -13.42 25.58 -0.01
C PRO A 226 -12.87 24.32 0.63
N THR A 227 -11.68 24.42 1.22
CA THR A 227 -11.11 23.33 2.02
C THR A 227 -12.09 22.94 3.13
N PRO A 228 -12.39 21.63 3.29
CA PRO A 228 -13.31 21.17 4.32
C PRO A 228 -12.88 21.59 5.73
N GLU A 229 -13.85 21.83 6.59
CA GLU A 229 -13.61 22.08 8.00
C GLU A 229 -13.05 20.81 8.69
N PRO A 230 -12.18 20.93 9.70
CA PRO A 230 -11.58 19.79 10.40
C PRO A 230 -12.58 18.76 10.92
N TRP A 231 -13.70 19.24 11.46
CA TRP A 231 -14.77 18.40 11.99
C TRP A 231 -15.44 17.56 10.88
N ALA A 232 -15.62 18.15 9.69
CA ALA A 232 -16.20 17.44 8.55
C ALA A 232 -15.27 16.31 8.06
N VAL A 233 -13.95 16.54 8.09
CA VAL A 233 -12.95 15.49 7.78
C VAL A 233 -13.01 14.36 8.81
N GLN A 234 -13.16 14.68 10.10
CA GLN A 234 -13.26 13.68 11.17
C GLN A 234 -14.51 12.83 11.00
N GLU A 235 -15.69 13.46 10.85
CA GLU A 235 -16.96 12.74 10.65
C GLU A 235 -16.95 11.89 9.38
N LEU A 236 -16.40 12.41 8.27
CA LEU A 236 -16.22 11.64 7.05
C LEU A 236 -15.42 10.37 7.30
N LEU A 237 -14.25 10.48 7.94
CA LEU A 237 -13.38 9.35 8.15
C LEU A 237 -13.98 8.33 9.12
N GLU A 238 -14.75 8.78 10.13
CA GLU A 238 -15.51 7.89 11.01
C GLU A 238 -16.61 7.14 10.24
N ALA A 239 -17.39 7.82 9.40
CA ALA A 239 -18.39 7.19 8.55
C ALA A 239 -17.75 6.22 7.54
N ALA A 240 -16.65 6.62 6.91
CA ALA A 240 -15.93 5.82 5.95
C ALA A 240 -15.36 4.53 6.56
N ARG A 241 -14.94 4.54 7.83
CA ARG A 241 -14.44 3.35 8.52
C ARG A 241 -15.48 2.23 8.62
N SER A 242 -16.75 2.55 8.60
CA SER A 242 -17.83 1.55 8.64
C SER A 242 -18.25 1.04 7.26
N ALA A 243 -18.05 1.86 6.20
CA ALA A 243 -18.54 1.59 4.85
C ALA A 243 -17.47 1.00 3.90
N TYR A 244 -16.20 1.29 4.16
CA TYR A 244 -15.07 0.87 3.32
C TYR A 244 -14.12 -0.04 4.09
N ARG A 245 -13.18 -0.65 3.37
CA ARG A 245 -12.09 -1.44 3.96
C ARG A 245 -10.78 -0.68 3.97
N LEU A 246 -10.64 0.24 3.04
CA LEU A 246 -9.48 1.10 2.91
C LEU A 246 -9.93 2.51 2.55
N VAL A 247 -9.36 3.49 3.22
CA VAL A 247 -9.53 4.92 2.90
C VAL A 247 -8.16 5.51 2.61
N VAL A 248 -7.99 6.11 1.44
CA VAL A 248 -6.77 6.83 1.06
C VAL A 248 -7.08 8.31 1.05
N CYS A 249 -6.39 9.11 1.86
CA CYS A 249 -6.49 10.56 1.84
C CYS A 249 -5.36 11.16 1.02
N ASP A 250 -5.68 11.81 -0.10
CA ASP A 250 -4.72 12.63 -0.87
C ASP A 250 -4.60 14.00 -0.23
N LEU A 251 -3.46 14.26 0.39
CA LEU A 251 -3.21 15.46 1.18
C LEU A 251 -2.24 16.41 0.46
N PRO A 252 -2.50 17.74 0.51
CA PRO A 252 -1.57 18.72 -0.01
C PRO A 252 -0.26 18.74 0.79
N ALA A 253 0.79 19.29 0.19
CA ALA A 253 2.05 19.53 0.89
C ALA A 253 1.92 20.68 1.93
N ALA A 254 1.01 21.59 1.70
CA ALA A 254 0.75 22.69 2.64
C ALA A 254 0.07 22.16 3.91
N ASP A 255 0.46 22.74 5.05
CA ASP A 255 -0.21 22.50 6.32
C ASP A 255 -1.57 23.22 6.37
N GLY A 256 -2.49 22.61 7.11
CA GLY A 256 -3.80 23.21 7.35
C GLY A 256 -4.64 22.39 8.31
N PRO A 257 -5.70 22.96 8.86
CA PRO A 257 -6.53 22.28 9.86
C PRO A 257 -7.16 20.97 9.35
N ALA A 258 -7.63 20.92 8.10
CA ALA A 258 -8.15 19.70 7.47
C ALA A 258 -7.09 18.60 7.32
N VAL A 259 -5.84 18.99 6.94
CA VAL A 259 -4.70 18.07 6.83
C VAL A 259 -4.36 17.48 8.19
N HIS A 260 -4.33 18.30 9.23
CA HIS A 260 -4.07 17.84 10.60
C HIS A 260 -5.19 16.90 11.10
N ALA A 261 -6.45 17.19 10.79
CA ALA A 261 -7.57 16.32 11.12
C ALA A 261 -7.44 14.94 10.43
N ALA A 262 -7.11 14.92 9.14
CA ALA A 262 -6.87 13.69 8.40
C ALA A 262 -5.67 12.89 8.95
N LEU A 263 -4.53 13.55 9.23
CA LEU A 263 -3.36 12.92 9.83
C LEU A 263 -3.64 12.37 11.24
N ALA A 264 -4.47 13.04 12.02
CA ALA A 264 -4.87 12.58 13.35
C ALA A 264 -5.70 11.30 13.30
N GLN A 265 -6.47 11.08 12.24
CA GLN A 265 -7.28 9.89 12.03
C GLN A 265 -6.57 8.78 11.24
N ALA A 266 -5.44 9.09 10.59
CA ALA A 266 -4.75 8.12 9.76
C ALA A 266 -4.08 7.02 10.58
N ASP A 267 -4.13 5.79 10.11
CA ASP A 267 -3.45 4.63 10.69
C ASP A 267 -2.04 4.47 10.10
N ALA A 268 -1.83 4.96 8.86
CA ALA A 268 -0.53 4.94 8.20
C ALA A 268 -0.25 6.26 7.45
N LEU A 269 1.04 6.59 7.31
CA LEU A 269 1.52 7.75 6.54
C LEU A 269 2.39 7.32 5.38
N LEU A 270 2.00 7.74 4.18
CA LEU A 270 2.83 7.75 2.98
C LEU A 270 3.34 9.17 2.73
N ALA A 271 4.55 9.46 3.15
CA ALA A 271 5.20 10.73 2.83
C ALA A 271 5.81 10.65 1.42
N VAL A 272 5.44 11.57 0.52
CA VAL A 272 5.87 11.54 -0.89
C VAL A 272 6.78 12.73 -1.18
N GLY A 273 7.98 12.45 -1.68
CA GLY A 273 8.98 13.46 -2.03
C GLY A 273 9.67 13.17 -3.36
N ARG A 274 10.29 14.19 -3.96
CA ARG A 274 11.07 14.00 -5.21
C ARG A 274 12.49 13.50 -4.89
N CYS A 275 13.11 12.84 -5.88
CA CYS A 275 14.49 12.37 -5.81
C CYS A 275 15.49 13.54 -5.89
N GLU A 276 15.47 14.39 -4.87
CA GLU A 276 16.34 15.56 -4.70
C GLU A 276 16.53 15.88 -3.20
N THR A 277 17.55 16.63 -2.86
CA THR A 277 17.93 16.90 -1.45
C THR A 277 16.79 17.49 -0.63
N ALA A 278 16.01 18.44 -1.21
CA ALA A 278 14.87 19.04 -0.51
C ALA A 278 13.78 17.99 -0.24
N GLY A 279 13.47 17.14 -1.21
CA GLY A 279 12.51 16.05 -1.06
C GLY A 279 12.90 15.06 0.03
N ILE A 280 14.16 14.60 0.05
CA ILE A 280 14.63 13.66 1.08
C ILE A 280 14.61 14.28 2.48
N ARG A 281 15.05 15.55 2.63
CA ARG A 281 14.95 16.25 3.92
C ARG A 281 13.48 16.43 4.37
N GLY A 282 12.58 16.73 3.43
CA GLY A 282 11.16 16.82 3.71
C GLY A 282 10.58 15.48 4.18
N LEU A 283 10.99 14.35 3.57
CA LEU A 283 10.61 13.02 4.01
C LEU A 283 11.08 12.72 5.43
N GLN A 284 12.35 12.99 5.74
CA GLN A 284 12.87 12.83 7.10
C GLN A 284 12.09 13.65 8.13
N ALA A 285 11.77 14.91 7.80
CA ALA A 285 10.99 15.78 8.67
C ALA A 285 9.56 15.26 8.87
N ALA A 286 8.87 14.83 7.80
CA ALA A 286 7.51 14.28 7.89
C ALA A 286 7.46 13.01 8.75
N LEU A 287 8.40 12.09 8.55
CA LEU A 287 8.51 10.84 9.33
C LEU A 287 8.84 11.12 10.81
N ALA A 288 9.72 12.09 11.08
CA ALA A 288 10.03 12.51 12.44
C ALA A 288 8.83 13.17 13.13
N THR A 289 8.06 14.00 12.41
CA THR A 289 6.85 14.62 12.93
C THR A 289 5.78 13.57 13.27
N TRP A 290 5.60 12.56 12.43
CA TRP A 290 4.70 11.44 12.69
C TRP A 290 5.06 10.71 13.99
N ALA A 291 6.33 10.35 14.15
CA ALA A 291 6.82 9.70 15.37
C ALA A 291 6.71 10.59 16.62
N ALA A 292 7.01 11.89 16.48
CA ALA A 292 6.90 12.86 17.58
C ALA A 292 5.44 13.08 18.04
N ALA A 293 4.46 12.81 17.17
CA ALA A 293 3.04 12.81 17.50
C ALA A 293 2.60 11.54 18.27
N GLY A 294 3.53 10.67 18.67
CA GLY A 294 3.24 9.43 19.40
C GLY A 294 2.66 8.32 18.52
N ARG A 295 2.79 8.44 17.20
CA ARG A 295 2.31 7.43 16.25
C ARG A 295 3.35 6.34 16.04
N ASP A 296 2.87 5.15 15.67
CA ASP A 296 3.76 4.05 15.34
C ASP A 296 4.70 4.46 14.20
N PRO A 297 6.00 4.49 14.47
CA PRO A 297 6.96 4.80 13.43
C PRO A 297 6.94 3.81 12.26
N ASP A 298 6.63 2.55 12.46
CA ASP A 298 6.63 1.52 11.41
C ASP A 298 5.38 1.60 10.51
N ALA A 299 4.37 2.35 10.95
CA ALA A 299 3.22 2.71 10.14
C ALA A 299 3.47 3.93 9.22
N ALA A 300 4.72 4.41 9.09
CA ALA A 300 5.04 5.55 8.24
C ALA A 300 6.25 5.29 7.36
N GLY A 301 6.14 5.60 6.07
CA GLY A 301 7.23 5.44 5.12
C GLY A 301 7.34 6.55 4.09
N GLY A 302 8.57 6.70 3.58
CA GLY A 302 8.90 7.64 2.52
C GLY A 302 8.81 7.00 1.14
N VAL A 303 8.17 7.69 0.22
CA VAL A 303 8.10 7.35 -1.19
C VAL A 303 8.84 8.41 -1.98
N VAL A 304 9.82 7.99 -2.78
CA VAL A 304 10.64 8.90 -3.59
C VAL A 304 10.26 8.75 -5.05
N THR A 305 9.78 9.83 -5.63
CA THR A 305 9.33 9.89 -7.03
C THR A 305 10.37 10.55 -7.94
N GLY A 306 10.19 10.37 -9.25
CA GLY A 306 11.05 10.99 -10.26
C GLY A 306 12.48 10.43 -10.28
N VAL A 307 12.64 9.18 -9.90
CA VAL A 307 13.94 8.48 -9.96
C VAL A 307 14.33 8.27 -11.40
N ARG A 308 15.53 8.72 -11.76
CA ARG A 308 16.11 8.60 -13.12
C ARG A 308 17.64 8.64 -13.05
N PRO A 309 18.37 8.17 -14.08
CA PRO A 309 19.83 8.16 -14.06
C PRO A 309 20.49 9.53 -13.79
N GLN A 310 19.82 10.61 -14.21
CA GLN A 310 20.30 11.99 -14.02
C GLN A 310 19.65 12.68 -12.81
N ALA A 311 18.98 11.94 -11.91
CA ALA A 311 18.46 12.54 -10.68
C ALA A 311 19.62 13.08 -9.80
N PRO A 312 19.38 14.14 -9.03
CA PRO A 312 20.40 14.73 -8.15
C PRO A 312 20.95 13.74 -7.12
N LEU A 313 20.18 12.71 -6.77
CA LEU A 313 20.57 11.66 -5.82
C LEU A 313 20.43 10.29 -6.45
N ALA A 314 21.45 9.45 -6.24
CA ALA A 314 21.38 8.06 -6.65
C ALA A 314 20.48 7.24 -5.69
N PRO A 315 19.80 6.16 -6.17
CA PRO A 315 18.98 5.30 -5.32
C PRO A 315 19.69 4.79 -4.06
N ARG A 316 20.98 4.46 -4.15
CA ARG A 316 21.81 4.03 -3.01
C ARG A 316 21.96 5.10 -1.93
N GLU A 317 22.05 6.38 -2.32
CA GLU A 317 22.15 7.49 -1.38
C GLU A 317 20.81 7.70 -0.66
N VAL A 318 19.70 7.58 -1.40
CA VAL A 318 18.35 7.63 -0.83
C VAL A 318 18.15 6.51 0.19
N ARG A 319 18.53 5.27 -0.15
CA ARG A 319 18.45 4.11 0.76
C ARG A 319 19.33 4.32 2.00
N ALA A 320 20.54 4.84 1.85
CA ALA A 320 21.44 5.12 2.98
C ALA A 320 20.87 6.13 3.96
N VAL A 321 20.06 7.10 3.48
CA VAL A 321 19.50 8.18 4.31
C VAL A 321 18.17 7.76 4.97
N LEU A 322 17.30 7.04 4.26
CA LEU A 322 15.96 6.69 4.75
C LEU A 322 15.91 5.29 5.38
N GLY A 323 16.86 4.40 5.06
CA GLY A 323 16.90 3.03 5.59
C GLY A 323 15.57 2.30 5.38
N ASP A 324 15.10 1.60 6.40
CA ASP A 324 13.85 0.83 6.41
C ASP A 324 12.58 1.69 6.23
N ARG A 325 12.73 3.01 6.44
CA ARG A 325 11.65 3.97 6.19
C ARG A 325 11.47 4.31 4.72
N LEU A 326 12.32 3.83 3.83
CA LEU A 326 12.10 3.92 2.38
C LEU A 326 11.14 2.83 1.94
N TRP A 327 9.88 3.21 1.65
CA TRP A 327 8.86 2.27 1.20
C TRP A 327 8.81 2.10 -0.31
N GLY A 328 9.25 3.09 -1.08
CA GLY A 328 9.26 2.98 -2.53
C GLY A 328 10.15 3.99 -3.24
N LEU A 329 10.73 3.53 -4.34
CA LEU A 329 11.43 4.35 -5.32
C LEU A 329 10.65 4.26 -6.63
N ILE A 330 10.00 5.35 -7.04
CA ILE A 330 9.16 5.37 -8.25
C ILE A 330 9.93 6.05 -9.38
N PRO A 331 10.27 5.29 -10.42
CA PRO A 331 10.92 5.85 -11.61
C PRO A 331 10.09 6.94 -12.27
N ALA A 332 10.76 7.85 -12.97
CA ALA A 332 10.08 8.89 -13.74
C ALA A 332 9.38 8.26 -14.96
N ALA A 333 8.08 8.54 -15.08
CA ALA A 333 7.24 8.15 -16.23
C ALA A 333 6.33 9.33 -16.62
N ALA A 334 6.91 10.55 -16.62
CA ALA A 334 6.12 11.78 -16.78
C ALA A 334 5.35 11.86 -18.11
N PRO A 335 5.88 11.46 -19.28
CA PRO A 335 5.14 11.49 -20.53
C PRO A 335 3.93 10.55 -20.53
N GLU A 336 4.11 9.33 -20.05
CA GLU A 336 3.07 8.31 -20.00
C GLU A 336 1.98 8.68 -18.99
N LEU A 337 2.39 9.20 -17.83
CA LEU A 337 1.45 9.68 -16.81
C LEU A 337 0.67 10.90 -17.26
N ALA A 338 1.31 11.81 -18.01
CA ALA A 338 0.64 12.99 -18.57
C ALA A 338 -0.39 12.58 -19.62
N ALA A 339 -0.04 11.71 -20.55
CA ALA A 339 -0.95 11.20 -21.57
C ALA A 339 -2.14 10.47 -20.92
N ALA A 340 -1.90 9.59 -19.96
CA ALA A 340 -2.97 8.91 -19.24
C ALA A 340 -3.92 9.88 -18.50
N ALA A 341 -3.36 10.93 -17.91
CA ALA A 341 -4.16 11.94 -17.21
C ALA A 341 -5.03 12.79 -18.15
N GLU A 342 -4.57 13.04 -19.40
CA GLU A 342 -5.37 13.72 -20.43
C GLU A 342 -6.57 12.87 -20.87
N ASP A 343 -6.44 11.54 -20.84
CA ASP A 343 -7.48 10.59 -21.19
C ASP A 343 -8.35 10.17 -19.98
N GLY A 344 -8.16 10.75 -18.80
CA GLY A 344 -8.83 10.31 -17.56
C GLY A 344 -8.49 8.88 -17.15
N ALA A 345 -7.40 8.32 -17.70
CA ALA A 345 -7.02 6.92 -17.55
C ALA A 345 -5.95 6.71 -16.46
N LEU A 346 -5.82 5.47 -16.03
CA LEU A 346 -4.74 5.03 -15.16
C LEU A 346 -3.78 4.11 -15.90
N LEU A 347 -2.50 4.16 -15.51
CA LEU A 347 -1.47 3.31 -16.11
C LEU A 347 -1.40 1.89 -15.55
N LEU A 348 -2.33 1.48 -14.68
CA LEU A 348 -2.26 0.18 -13.99
C LEU A 348 -2.14 -1.03 -14.92
N ASP A 349 -2.65 -0.94 -16.14
CA ASP A 349 -2.53 -2.00 -17.16
C ASP A 349 -1.18 -1.98 -17.89
N ARG A 350 -0.39 -0.93 -17.72
CA ARG A 350 0.93 -0.77 -18.33
C ARG A 350 2.01 -1.40 -17.43
N HIS A 351 1.90 -2.69 -17.21
CA HIS A 351 2.86 -3.46 -16.40
C HIS A 351 4.29 -3.49 -16.99
N ASP A 352 4.45 -3.03 -18.24
CA ASP A 352 5.73 -2.81 -18.89
C ASP A 352 6.49 -1.59 -18.34
N LEU A 353 5.79 -0.68 -17.65
CA LEU A 353 6.39 0.54 -17.10
C LEU A 353 6.97 0.30 -15.70
N PRO A 354 8.27 0.57 -15.49
CA PRO A 354 8.90 0.43 -14.17
C PRO A 354 8.22 1.26 -13.07
N ALA A 355 7.64 2.42 -13.42
CA ALA A 355 6.90 3.24 -12.47
C ALA A 355 5.63 2.54 -11.97
N VAL A 356 4.91 1.83 -12.85
CA VAL A 356 3.72 1.06 -12.49
C VAL A 356 4.10 -0.11 -11.59
N GLN A 357 5.14 -0.84 -11.94
CA GLN A 357 5.66 -1.94 -11.11
C GLN A 357 6.03 -1.46 -9.71
N ALA A 358 6.73 -0.33 -9.62
CA ALA A 358 7.09 0.26 -8.32
C ALA A 358 5.87 0.70 -7.51
N MET A 359 4.83 1.25 -8.15
CA MET A 359 3.57 1.61 -7.48
C MET A 359 2.80 0.37 -6.99
N LEU A 360 2.77 -0.71 -7.77
CA LEU A 360 2.13 -1.96 -7.36
C LEU A 360 2.88 -2.63 -6.19
N THR A 361 4.22 -2.63 -6.24
CA THR A 361 5.05 -3.11 -5.12
C THR A 361 4.79 -2.29 -3.85
N LEU A 362 4.73 -0.96 -3.98
CA LEU A 362 4.41 -0.07 -2.88
C LEU A 362 3.00 -0.34 -2.32
N ALA A 363 2.00 -0.51 -3.19
CA ALA A 363 0.64 -0.80 -2.76
C ALA A 363 0.58 -2.06 -1.89
N ASN A 364 1.21 -3.14 -2.35
CA ASN A 364 1.27 -4.40 -1.61
C ASN A 364 2.07 -4.28 -0.30
N ARG A 365 3.08 -3.42 -0.24
CA ARG A 365 3.85 -3.16 0.99
C ARG A 365 3.03 -2.42 2.04
N VAL A 366 2.25 -1.42 1.64
CA VAL A 366 1.47 -0.56 2.56
C VAL A 366 0.28 -1.33 3.12
N VAL A 367 -0.47 -1.99 2.26
CA VAL A 367 -1.56 -2.89 2.62
C VAL A 367 -1.48 -4.11 1.72
N PRO A 368 -1.03 -5.24 2.24
CA PRO A 368 -0.99 -6.48 1.47
C PRO A 368 -2.38 -6.80 0.89
N PHE A 369 -2.46 -7.07 -0.40
CA PHE A 369 -3.75 -7.34 -1.07
C PHE A 369 -4.50 -8.52 -0.44
N ALA A 370 -3.79 -9.49 0.14
CA ALA A 370 -4.39 -10.61 0.88
C ALA A 370 -4.95 -10.21 2.27
N ALA A 371 -4.56 -9.06 2.82
CA ALA A 371 -4.99 -8.59 4.14
C ALA A 371 -6.27 -7.75 4.10
N VAL A 372 -6.75 -7.37 2.92
CA VAL A 372 -8.03 -6.67 2.77
C VAL A 372 -9.14 -7.73 2.76
N PRO A 373 -9.93 -7.90 3.85
CA PRO A 373 -10.99 -8.92 3.88
C PRO A 373 -12.04 -8.57 2.82
N ALA A 374 -12.51 -9.59 2.11
CA ALA A 374 -13.57 -9.49 1.11
C ALA A 374 -14.90 -9.01 1.72
#